data_a43a49e9a29bc1123d1ad1fd89105321
#
_entry.id   a43a49e9a29bc1123d1ad1fd89105321
#
_cell.length_a   1.000
_cell.length_b   1.000
_cell.length_c   1.000
_cell.angle_alpha   90.00
_cell.angle_beta   90.00
_cell.angle_gamma   90.00
#
_symmetry.space_group_name_H-M   'P 1'
#
loop_
_entity.id
_entity.type
_entity.pdbx_description
1 polymer ?
#
loop_
_entity_poly.entity_id
_entity_poly.type
_entity_poly.pdbx_seq_one_letter_code
_entity_poly.pdbx_strand_id
1 'polypeptide(L)'
;MGLLKKAAVLAGLAAAAEGLGTAYFYRRTMIRTNAKPERSAKMSGIDWSQYYPRMHENRDWLLQQPHEEVGILSHDGLKLHGTYFPGPGNKVVICFHGYTSYGMGEYPSLARCFMSRGFGALIIDQRSHGESEGKYIGFGCMDRLDALEWIRWTVDKVGRMPRSSFTAAPWAALPCVWSAAWTCLPR
;
A
#
# COMPACT_ATOMS: atom_id res chain seq x y z
N MET A 1 -23.41 20.52 46.25
CA MET A 1 -22.51 20.91 45.18
C MET A 1 -23.30 21.76 44.19
N GLY A 2 -22.92 23.03 43.94
CA GLY A 2 -23.69 23.95 43.12
C GLY A 2 -23.78 23.48 41.63
N LEU A 3 -24.81 23.91 40.95
CA LEU A 3 -25.12 23.55 39.55
C LEU A 3 -23.90 23.77 38.62
N LEU A 4 -23.18 24.88 38.80
CA LEU A 4 -21.97 25.21 38.06
C LEU A 4 -20.85 24.17 38.22
N LYS A 5 -20.63 23.64 39.47
CA LYS A 5 -19.65 22.60 39.69
C LYS A 5 -20.03 21.28 39.01
N LYS A 6 -21.31 20.93 39.03
CA LYS A 6 -21.78 19.73 38.31
C LYS A 6 -21.62 19.89 36.77
N ALA A 7 -21.94 21.06 36.23
CA ALA A 7 -21.75 21.35 34.80
C ALA A 7 -20.28 21.31 34.40
N ALA A 8 -19.38 21.88 35.21
CA ALA A 8 -17.92 21.81 34.95
C ALA A 8 -17.37 20.37 34.97
N VAL A 9 -17.83 19.54 35.91
CA VAL A 9 -17.45 18.12 35.96
C VAL A 9 -17.94 17.36 34.73
N LEU A 10 -19.19 17.57 34.32
CA LEU A 10 -19.75 16.92 33.13
C LEU A 10 -19.01 17.35 31.86
N ALA A 11 -18.70 18.65 31.72
CA ALA A 11 -17.89 19.15 30.59
C ALA A 11 -16.49 18.53 30.57
N GLY A 12 -15.85 18.41 31.73
CA GLY A 12 -14.55 17.76 31.86
C GLY A 12 -14.59 16.27 31.48
N LEU A 13 -15.62 15.54 31.90
CA LEU A 13 -15.82 14.14 31.53
C LEU A 13 -16.07 13.96 30.02
N ALA A 14 -16.89 14.85 29.44
CA ALA A 14 -17.14 14.84 28.00
C ALA A 14 -15.86 15.10 27.21
N ALA A 15 -15.07 16.10 27.56
CA ALA A 15 -13.79 16.39 26.92
C ALA A 15 -12.79 15.23 27.06
N ALA A 16 -12.73 14.58 28.22
CA ALA A 16 -11.88 13.41 28.44
C ALA A 16 -12.34 12.23 27.56
N ALA A 17 -13.62 11.97 27.48
CA ALA A 17 -14.18 10.90 26.63
C ALA A 17 -13.89 11.16 25.14
N GLU A 18 -14.05 12.40 24.69
CA GLU A 18 -13.71 12.80 23.32
C GLU A 18 -12.23 12.64 23.02
N GLY A 19 -11.35 13.08 23.93
CA GLY A 19 -9.90 12.92 23.79
C GLY A 19 -9.46 11.44 23.74
N LEU A 20 -10.04 10.59 24.60
CA LEU A 20 -9.77 9.14 24.57
C LEU A 20 -10.30 8.49 23.29
N GLY A 21 -11.49 8.86 22.84
CA GLY A 21 -12.06 8.38 21.59
C GLY A 21 -11.19 8.76 20.40
N THR A 22 -10.79 10.02 20.31
CA THR A 22 -9.90 10.53 19.27
C THR A 22 -8.57 9.78 19.27
N ALA A 23 -7.93 9.61 20.43
CA ALA A 23 -6.68 8.88 20.54
C ALA A 23 -6.83 7.41 20.13
N TYR A 24 -7.94 6.76 20.51
CA TYR A 24 -8.22 5.39 20.10
C TYR A 24 -8.35 5.25 18.59
N PHE A 25 -9.18 6.09 17.96
CA PHE A 25 -9.37 6.03 16.50
C PHE A 25 -8.10 6.40 15.74
N TYR A 26 -7.37 7.44 16.18
CA TYR A 26 -6.09 7.81 15.60
C TYR A 26 -5.11 6.64 15.62
N ARG A 27 -4.92 6.01 16.79
CA ARG A 27 -4.02 4.84 16.89
C ARG A 27 -4.46 3.69 16.02
N ARG A 28 -5.76 3.48 15.91
CA ARG A 28 -6.31 2.36 15.15
C ARG A 28 -6.21 2.54 13.64
N THR A 29 -6.31 3.77 13.16
CA THR A 29 -6.37 4.06 11.72
C THR A 29 -5.04 4.52 11.15
N MET A 30 -4.30 5.34 11.90
CA MET A 30 -3.10 6.01 11.40
C MET A 30 -1.80 5.31 11.75
N ILE A 31 -1.78 4.54 12.85
CA ILE A 31 -0.55 3.89 13.28
C ILE A 31 -0.44 2.51 12.65
N ARG A 32 0.76 2.21 12.14
CA ARG A 32 1.12 0.89 11.62
C ARG A 32 0.65 -0.20 12.57
N THR A 33 -0.14 -1.11 12.07
CA THR A 33 -0.47 -2.38 12.74
C THR A 33 0.02 -3.50 11.83
N ASN A 34 0.65 -4.53 12.42
CA ASN A 34 0.97 -5.72 11.64
C ASN A 34 -0.35 -6.29 11.13
N ALA A 35 -0.54 -6.19 9.82
CA ALA A 35 -1.77 -6.64 9.17
C ALA A 35 -1.97 -8.14 9.46
N LYS A 36 -3.09 -8.48 10.08
CA LYS A 36 -3.54 -9.87 10.15
C LYS A 36 -4.53 -10.05 8.99
N PRO A 37 -4.17 -10.81 7.95
CA PRO A 37 -5.02 -11.00 6.75
C PRO A 37 -6.44 -11.43 7.08
N GLU A 38 -6.58 -12.31 8.09
CA GLU A 38 -7.87 -12.84 8.57
C GLU A 38 -8.84 -11.77 9.09
N ARG A 39 -8.31 -10.63 9.59
CA ARG A 39 -9.14 -9.55 10.11
C ARG A 39 -9.76 -8.72 9.01
N SER A 40 -9.03 -8.48 7.94
CA SER A 40 -9.54 -7.75 6.77
C SER A 40 -10.67 -8.53 6.08
N ALA A 41 -10.52 -9.83 5.96
CA ALA A 41 -11.53 -10.73 5.41
C ALA A 41 -12.87 -10.67 6.17
N LYS A 42 -12.82 -10.71 7.51
CA LYS A 42 -14.02 -10.62 8.35
C LYS A 42 -14.76 -9.28 8.26
N MET A 43 -14.04 -8.19 8.00
CA MET A 43 -14.63 -6.84 7.91
C MET A 43 -15.34 -6.59 6.59
N SER A 44 -15.03 -7.31 5.53
CA SER A 44 -15.62 -7.10 4.20
C SER A 44 -17.02 -7.68 4.04
N GLY A 45 -17.46 -8.55 4.96
CA GLY A 45 -18.73 -9.29 4.85
C GLY A 45 -18.75 -10.32 3.71
N ILE A 46 -17.63 -10.53 3.03
CA ILE A 46 -17.48 -11.48 1.93
C ILE A 46 -16.81 -12.75 2.47
N ASP A 47 -17.32 -13.92 2.08
CA ASP A 47 -16.63 -15.18 2.33
C ASP A 47 -15.46 -15.35 1.34
N TRP A 48 -14.26 -15.09 1.83
CA TRP A 48 -13.01 -15.21 1.06
C TRP A 48 -12.48 -16.65 1.00
N SER A 49 -13.04 -17.59 1.76
CA SER A 49 -12.52 -18.95 1.88
C SER A 49 -12.40 -19.65 0.52
N GLN A 50 -13.36 -19.42 -0.36
CA GLN A 50 -13.39 -19.97 -1.72
C GLN A 50 -12.27 -19.43 -2.64
N TYR A 51 -11.69 -18.26 -2.33
CA TYR A 51 -10.64 -17.62 -3.14
C TYR A 51 -9.23 -17.92 -2.64
N TYR A 52 -9.06 -18.26 -1.35
CA TYR A 52 -7.76 -18.52 -0.75
C TYR A 52 -6.94 -19.59 -1.48
N PRO A 53 -7.48 -20.76 -1.88
CA PRO A 53 -6.68 -21.76 -2.55
C PRO A 53 -6.01 -21.21 -3.83
N ARG A 54 -6.76 -20.46 -4.63
CA ARG A 54 -6.24 -19.85 -5.85
C ARG A 54 -5.26 -18.69 -5.58
N MET A 55 -5.49 -17.94 -4.52
CA MET A 55 -4.56 -16.88 -4.11
C MET A 55 -3.23 -17.48 -3.66
N HIS A 56 -3.24 -18.55 -2.88
CA HIS A 56 -2.03 -19.27 -2.46
C HIS A 56 -1.31 -19.88 -3.66
N GLU A 57 -2.02 -20.57 -4.54
CA GLU A 57 -1.44 -21.11 -5.78
C GLU A 57 -0.71 -20.03 -6.61
N ASN A 58 -1.37 -18.90 -6.81
CA ASN A 58 -0.78 -17.78 -7.56
C ASN A 58 0.46 -17.19 -6.86
N ARG A 59 0.43 -17.09 -5.53
CA ARG A 59 1.56 -16.63 -4.74
C ARG A 59 2.73 -17.62 -4.82
N ASP A 60 2.45 -18.91 -4.65
CA ASP A 60 3.49 -19.96 -4.70
C ASP A 60 4.11 -20.04 -6.10
N TRP A 61 3.28 -19.92 -7.14
CA TRP A 61 3.76 -19.80 -8.51
C TRP A 61 4.68 -18.58 -8.69
N LEU A 62 4.27 -17.43 -8.17
CA LEU A 62 5.02 -16.19 -8.32
C LEU A 62 6.38 -16.26 -7.61
N LEU A 63 6.43 -16.83 -6.41
CA LEU A 63 7.67 -17.02 -5.65
C LEU A 63 8.67 -17.98 -6.33
N GLN A 64 8.22 -18.81 -7.25
CA GLN A 64 9.08 -19.68 -8.06
C GLN A 64 9.66 -18.95 -9.29
N GLN A 65 9.16 -17.76 -9.64
CA GLN A 65 9.71 -16.99 -10.74
C GLN A 65 11.03 -16.31 -10.32
N PRO A 66 11.95 -16.05 -11.25
CA PRO A 66 13.10 -15.20 -10.98
C PRO A 66 12.63 -13.85 -10.44
N HIS A 67 13.18 -13.42 -9.31
CA HIS A 67 12.83 -12.14 -8.68
C HIS A 67 14.02 -11.56 -7.91
N GLU A 68 13.93 -10.29 -7.62
CA GLU A 68 14.91 -9.53 -6.85
C GLU A 68 14.16 -8.78 -5.72
N GLU A 69 14.66 -8.88 -4.48
CA GLU A 69 14.25 -7.99 -3.42
C GLU A 69 14.92 -6.64 -3.63
N VAL A 70 14.14 -5.59 -3.68
CA VAL A 70 14.60 -4.25 -4.03
C VAL A 70 14.15 -3.23 -2.99
N GLY A 71 14.95 -2.18 -2.85
CA GLY A 71 14.65 -1.12 -1.90
C GLY A 71 14.93 0.26 -2.49
N ILE A 72 14.15 1.23 -2.06
CA ILE A 72 14.38 2.64 -2.33
C ILE A 72 14.38 3.43 -1.03
N LEU A 73 14.91 4.65 -1.07
CA LEU A 73 14.71 5.63 -0.01
C LEU A 73 13.56 6.54 -0.38
N SER A 74 12.61 6.70 0.53
CA SER A 74 11.54 7.68 0.39
C SER A 74 12.07 9.11 0.48
N HIS A 75 11.26 10.09 0.10
CA HIS A 75 11.60 11.51 0.20
C HIS A 75 12.03 11.94 1.61
N ASP A 76 11.48 11.32 2.65
CA ASP A 76 11.76 11.60 4.07
C ASP A 76 12.70 10.57 4.71
N GLY A 77 13.41 9.77 3.89
CA GLY A 77 14.51 8.90 4.33
C GLY A 77 14.10 7.53 4.87
N LEU A 78 12.83 7.11 4.70
CA LEU A 78 12.41 5.75 5.04
C LEU A 78 12.92 4.75 4.00
N LYS A 79 13.36 3.59 4.44
CA LYS A 79 13.66 2.46 3.56
C LYS A 79 12.35 1.78 3.18
N LEU A 80 12.05 1.78 1.89
CA LEU A 80 10.87 1.12 1.35
C LEU A 80 11.28 -0.14 0.60
N HIS A 81 10.48 -1.18 0.75
CA HIS A 81 10.74 -2.51 0.24
C HIS A 81 9.80 -2.86 -0.93
N GLY A 82 10.28 -3.69 -1.86
CA GLY A 82 9.50 -4.25 -2.94
C GLY A 82 10.16 -5.48 -3.55
N THR A 83 9.38 -6.30 -4.22
CA THR A 83 9.84 -7.47 -4.95
C THR A 83 9.66 -7.23 -6.45
N TYR A 84 10.74 -7.29 -7.21
CA TYR A 84 10.75 -7.08 -8.65
C TYR A 84 10.87 -8.40 -9.40
N PHE A 85 9.94 -8.65 -10.30
CA PHE A 85 9.90 -9.78 -11.22
C PHE A 85 10.23 -9.28 -12.63
N PRO A 86 11.39 -9.62 -13.21
CA PRO A 86 11.77 -9.14 -14.54
C PRO A 86 10.87 -9.71 -15.63
N GLY A 87 10.53 -8.88 -16.60
CA GLY A 87 9.83 -9.28 -17.82
C GLY A 87 10.78 -9.32 -19.03
N PRO A 88 10.32 -9.82 -20.17
CA PRO A 88 11.13 -9.92 -21.40
C PRO A 88 11.44 -8.56 -22.07
N GLY A 89 10.85 -7.48 -21.59
CA GLY A 89 11.00 -6.14 -22.15
C GLY A 89 10.88 -5.05 -21.11
N ASN A 90 10.60 -3.83 -21.55
CA ASN A 90 10.53 -2.64 -20.70
C ASN A 90 9.12 -2.31 -20.17
N LYS A 91 8.18 -3.26 -20.25
CA LYS A 91 6.83 -3.11 -19.68
C LYS A 91 6.81 -3.67 -18.27
N VAL A 92 6.47 -2.85 -17.29
CA VAL A 92 6.38 -3.26 -15.89
C VAL A 92 5.05 -2.80 -15.30
N VAL A 93 4.37 -3.68 -14.58
CA VAL A 93 3.24 -3.31 -13.72
C VAL A 93 3.75 -3.01 -12.32
N ILE A 94 3.45 -1.85 -11.78
CA ILE A 94 3.76 -1.50 -10.39
C ILE A 94 2.49 -1.66 -9.56
N CYS A 95 2.56 -2.49 -8.53
CA CYS A 95 1.43 -2.88 -7.68
C CYS A 95 1.50 -2.16 -6.33
N PHE A 96 0.56 -1.24 -6.09
CA PHE A 96 0.38 -0.52 -4.82
C PHE A 96 -0.80 -1.11 -4.07
N HIS A 97 -0.57 -1.74 -2.93
CA HIS A 97 -1.61 -2.42 -2.15
C HIS A 97 -2.54 -1.44 -1.40
N GLY A 98 -3.67 -1.95 -0.93
CA GLY A 98 -4.65 -1.19 -0.18
C GLY A 98 -4.30 -0.99 1.30
N TYR A 99 -5.16 -0.26 1.99
CA TYR A 99 -5.08 0.01 3.42
C TYR A 99 -4.99 -1.28 4.25
N THR A 100 -4.06 -1.35 5.19
CA THR A 100 -3.80 -2.51 6.06
C THR A 100 -3.51 -3.83 5.35
N SER A 101 -3.06 -3.78 4.10
CA SER A 101 -2.63 -4.93 3.31
C SER A 101 -1.10 -4.96 3.17
N TYR A 102 -0.57 -5.82 2.31
CA TYR A 102 0.84 -5.86 1.91
C TYR A 102 0.94 -6.43 0.49
N GLY A 103 2.02 -6.07 -0.21
CA GLY A 103 2.13 -6.32 -1.65
C GLY A 103 1.95 -7.79 -2.04
N MET A 104 2.73 -8.69 -1.45
CA MET A 104 2.69 -10.13 -1.73
C MET A 104 1.42 -10.85 -1.21
N GLY A 105 0.60 -10.18 -0.41
CA GLY A 105 -0.71 -10.68 0.01
C GLY A 105 -1.83 -10.36 -0.97
N GLU A 106 -1.71 -9.23 -1.68
CA GLU A 106 -2.82 -8.72 -2.50
C GLU A 106 -2.65 -8.98 -4.00
N TYR A 107 -1.41 -8.87 -4.52
CA TYR A 107 -1.17 -8.81 -5.96
C TYR A 107 -0.63 -10.06 -6.69
N PRO A 108 -0.39 -11.22 -6.09
CA PRO A 108 0.16 -12.35 -6.84
C PRO A 108 -0.67 -12.75 -8.06
N SER A 109 -2.00 -12.73 -7.94
CA SER A 109 -2.90 -13.07 -9.05
C SER A 109 -2.84 -12.04 -10.19
N LEU A 110 -2.75 -10.76 -9.87
CA LEU A 110 -2.62 -9.69 -10.84
C LEU A 110 -1.25 -9.72 -11.52
N ALA A 111 -0.18 -9.88 -10.74
CA ALA A 111 1.18 -9.99 -11.25
C ALA A 111 1.29 -11.17 -12.23
N ARG A 112 0.80 -12.37 -11.86
CA ARG A 112 0.77 -13.54 -12.76
C ARG A 112 0.03 -13.23 -14.06
N CYS A 113 -1.09 -12.52 -13.98
CA CYS A 113 -1.89 -12.13 -15.15
C CYS A 113 -1.13 -11.19 -16.10
N PHE A 114 -0.37 -10.23 -15.58
CA PHE A 114 0.46 -9.33 -16.40
C PHE A 114 1.72 -10.01 -16.91
N MET A 115 2.38 -10.81 -16.09
CA MET A 115 3.57 -11.56 -16.49
C MET A 115 3.27 -12.53 -17.63
N SER A 116 2.11 -13.18 -17.64
CA SER A 116 1.67 -14.04 -18.77
C SER A 116 1.45 -13.25 -20.07
N ARG A 117 1.40 -11.93 -20.01
CA ARG A 117 1.30 -11.01 -21.15
C ARG A 117 2.63 -10.32 -21.49
N GLY A 118 3.74 -10.80 -20.93
CA GLY A 118 5.07 -10.29 -21.19
C GLY A 118 5.43 -9.00 -20.46
N PHE A 119 4.76 -8.70 -19.34
CA PHE A 119 5.17 -7.63 -18.42
C PHE A 119 6.11 -8.17 -17.35
N GLY A 120 7.02 -7.32 -16.87
CA GLY A 120 7.57 -7.48 -15.53
C GLY A 120 6.56 -7.01 -14.48
N ALA A 121 6.79 -7.34 -13.23
CA ALA A 121 5.97 -6.86 -12.12
C ALA A 121 6.85 -6.31 -10.99
N LEU A 122 6.47 -5.19 -10.42
CA LEU A 122 7.05 -4.65 -9.20
C LEU A 122 5.94 -4.60 -8.15
N ILE A 123 6.06 -5.44 -7.15
CA ILE A 123 5.13 -5.51 -6.02
C ILE A 123 5.80 -4.80 -4.85
N ILE A 124 5.22 -3.70 -4.40
CA ILE A 124 5.79 -2.90 -3.34
C ILE A 124 5.03 -3.08 -2.02
N ASP A 125 5.75 -2.92 -0.93
CA ASP A 125 5.15 -2.64 0.36
C ASP A 125 5.15 -1.12 0.57
N GLN A 126 3.97 -0.51 0.66
CA GLN A 126 3.87 0.92 0.92
C GLN A 126 4.44 1.26 2.30
N ARG A 127 4.80 2.55 2.51
CA ARG A 127 5.26 3.01 3.83
C ARG A 127 4.37 2.51 4.95
N SER A 128 4.95 2.13 6.07
CA SER A 128 4.26 1.61 7.25
C SER A 128 3.52 0.29 7.04
N HIS A 129 3.84 -0.46 5.97
CA HIS A 129 3.29 -1.79 5.70
C HIS A 129 4.41 -2.79 5.37
N GLY A 130 4.11 -4.07 5.49
CA GLY A 130 5.03 -5.15 5.14
C GLY A 130 6.43 -4.97 5.72
N GLU A 131 7.44 -5.02 4.87
CA GLU A 131 8.86 -4.83 5.23
C GLU A 131 9.33 -3.38 5.08
N SER A 132 8.50 -2.48 4.56
CA SER A 132 8.81 -1.06 4.48
C SER A 132 8.79 -0.39 5.85
N GLU A 133 9.70 0.57 6.04
CA GLU A 133 9.75 1.39 7.26
C GLU A 133 8.57 2.35 7.33
N GLY A 134 8.40 2.95 8.50
CA GLY A 134 7.39 3.94 8.80
C GLY A 134 6.50 3.55 9.97
N LYS A 135 5.88 4.55 10.56
CA LYS A 135 5.00 4.40 11.73
C LYS A 135 3.56 4.78 11.39
N TYR A 136 3.38 5.72 10.48
CA TYR A 136 2.08 6.30 10.16
C TYR A 136 1.66 5.95 8.74
N ILE A 137 0.43 5.51 8.58
CA ILE A 137 -0.20 5.26 7.29
C ILE A 137 -0.55 6.61 6.67
N GLY A 138 -0.08 6.87 5.46
CA GLY A 138 -0.10 8.20 4.85
C GLY A 138 -1.38 8.55 4.09
N PHE A 139 -2.26 7.58 3.81
CA PHE A 139 -3.51 7.76 3.04
C PHE A 139 -3.32 8.58 1.75
N GLY A 140 -2.22 8.35 1.05
CA GLY A 140 -1.89 9.03 -0.21
C GLY A 140 -1.13 10.35 -0.06
N CYS A 141 -1.06 10.95 1.13
CA CYS A 141 -0.36 12.23 1.32
C CYS A 141 1.15 12.12 1.04
N MET A 142 1.83 11.19 1.69
CA MET A 142 3.26 10.92 1.48
C MET A 142 3.47 9.79 0.47
N ASP A 143 2.56 8.83 0.42
CA ASP A 143 2.63 7.67 -0.47
C ASP A 143 2.73 8.06 -1.95
N ARG A 144 2.18 9.21 -2.35
CA ARG A 144 2.34 9.73 -3.71
C ARG A 144 3.80 10.07 -4.06
N LEU A 145 4.58 10.53 -3.08
CA LEU A 145 6.00 10.83 -3.28
C LEU A 145 6.80 9.53 -3.38
N ASP A 146 6.47 8.55 -2.55
CA ASP A 146 7.07 7.21 -2.63
C ASP A 146 6.76 6.55 -3.98
N ALA A 147 5.54 6.71 -4.47
CA ALA A 147 5.15 6.20 -5.78
C ALA A 147 6.01 6.81 -6.90
N LEU A 148 6.34 8.11 -6.83
CA LEU A 148 7.25 8.74 -7.80
C LEU A 148 8.66 8.15 -7.72
N GLU A 149 9.18 7.87 -6.53
CA GLU A 149 10.49 7.23 -6.38
C GLU A 149 10.49 5.80 -6.94
N TRP A 150 9.42 5.02 -6.70
CA TRP A 150 9.26 3.70 -7.30
C TRP A 150 9.15 3.74 -8.83
N ILE A 151 8.47 4.75 -9.39
CA ILE A 151 8.42 4.96 -10.84
C ILE A 151 9.81 5.30 -11.38
N ARG A 152 10.57 6.19 -10.73
CA ARG A 152 11.94 6.54 -11.12
C ARG A 152 12.84 5.31 -11.10
N TRP A 153 12.83 4.58 -9.99
CA TRP A 153 13.57 3.31 -9.87
C TRP A 153 13.25 2.34 -11.01
N THR A 154 11.96 2.20 -11.33
CA THR A 154 11.53 1.30 -12.40
C THR A 154 12.03 1.76 -13.78
N VAL A 155 11.94 3.07 -14.06
CA VAL A 155 12.46 3.65 -15.31
C VAL A 155 13.97 3.46 -15.43
N ASP A 156 14.71 3.66 -14.34
CA ASP A 156 16.16 3.47 -14.32
C ASP A 156 16.53 1.99 -14.51
N LYS A 157 15.74 1.07 -13.96
CA LYS A 157 15.98 -0.38 -14.05
C LYS A 157 15.72 -0.95 -15.45
N VAL A 158 14.63 -0.53 -16.11
CA VAL A 158 14.19 -1.14 -17.39
C VAL A 158 14.28 -0.19 -18.60
N GLY A 159 14.70 1.04 -18.40
CA GLY A 159 14.68 2.09 -19.40
C GLY A 159 13.29 2.72 -19.56
N ARG A 160 13.15 3.61 -20.55
CA ARG A 160 11.90 4.36 -20.79
C ARG A 160 10.74 3.42 -21.06
N MET A 161 9.76 3.40 -20.16
CA MET A 161 8.56 2.58 -20.30
C MET A 161 7.56 3.19 -21.29
N PRO A 162 6.84 2.37 -22.09
CA PRO A 162 5.71 2.84 -22.87
C PRO A 162 4.60 3.41 -21.96
N ARG A 163 3.91 4.45 -22.40
CA ARG A 163 2.81 5.07 -21.62
C ARG A 163 1.71 4.10 -21.16
N SER A 164 1.52 2.99 -21.86
CA SER A 164 0.56 1.94 -21.52
C SER A 164 0.99 1.00 -20.36
N SER A 165 2.18 1.17 -19.81
CA SER A 165 2.79 0.22 -18.85
C SER A 165 2.46 0.53 -17.39
N PHE A 166 1.74 1.61 -17.11
CA PHE A 166 1.36 1.97 -15.75
C PHE A 166 -0.02 1.41 -15.42
N THR A 167 -0.07 0.38 -14.61
CA THR A 167 -1.29 -0.05 -13.96
C THR A 167 -1.07 0.05 -12.45
N ALA A 168 -1.62 1.08 -11.86
CA ALA A 168 -1.79 1.13 -10.42
C ALA A 168 -3.20 0.64 -10.13
N ALA A 169 -3.34 -0.44 -9.42
CA ALA A 169 -4.63 -0.81 -8.86
C ALA A 169 -4.67 -0.28 -7.42
N PRO A 170 -5.52 0.68 -7.13
CA PRO A 170 -5.58 1.24 -5.80
C PRO A 170 -6.98 1.36 -5.25
N TRP A 171 -7.12 1.19 -3.98
CA TRP A 171 -8.40 1.40 -3.35
C TRP A 171 -8.63 2.79 -2.75
N ALA A 172 -7.66 3.62 -2.52
CA ALA A 172 -7.93 4.91 -1.89
C ALA A 172 -7.04 6.09 -2.29
N ALA A 173 -5.90 5.87 -2.97
CA ALA A 173 -4.92 6.93 -3.20
C ALA A 173 -4.76 7.33 -4.67
N LEU A 174 -5.56 6.78 -5.57
CA LEU A 174 -5.39 6.89 -7.02
C LEU A 174 -5.49 8.28 -7.62
N PRO A 175 -6.40 9.16 -7.22
CA PRO A 175 -6.46 10.47 -7.88
C PRO A 175 -5.15 11.24 -7.77
N CYS A 176 -4.45 11.10 -6.62
CA CYS A 176 -3.19 11.82 -6.38
C CYS A 176 -1.98 11.18 -7.08
N VAL A 177 -1.91 9.85 -7.16
CA VAL A 177 -0.80 9.15 -7.84
C VAL A 177 -0.94 9.25 -9.36
N TRP A 178 -2.16 9.13 -9.89
CA TRP A 178 -2.41 9.27 -11.31
C TRP A 178 -2.07 10.67 -11.84
N SER A 179 -2.49 11.72 -11.17
CA SER A 179 -2.17 13.08 -11.58
C SER A 179 -0.66 13.35 -11.53
N ALA A 180 0.06 12.84 -10.52
CA ALA A 180 1.49 13.00 -10.40
C ALA A 180 2.26 12.20 -11.47
N ALA A 181 1.88 10.96 -11.75
CA ALA A 181 2.52 10.13 -12.76
C ALA A 181 2.41 10.72 -14.18
N TRP A 182 1.29 11.37 -14.52
CA TRP A 182 1.09 12.00 -15.82
C TRP A 182 1.84 13.32 -15.98
N THR A 183 2.09 14.06 -14.90
CA THR A 183 2.75 15.37 -14.94
C THR A 183 4.27 15.29 -14.83
N CYS A 184 4.82 14.24 -14.24
CA CYS A 184 6.25 14.11 -13.94
C CYS A 184 7.06 13.34 -14.99
N LEU A 185 6.43 12.71 -15.99
CA LEU A 185 7.17 12.08 -17.08
C LEU A 185 7.61 13.17 -18.06
N PRO A 186 8.92 13.32 -18.34
CA PRO A 186 9.39 14.26 -19.36
C PRO A 186 8.76 13.91 -20.72
N ARG A 187 8.24 14.93 -21.40
CA ARG A 187 7.65 14.81 -22.75
C ARG A 187 8.67 14.34 -23.77
#